data_ad8ae46dae3e0d0f7c91748a9ff14096
#
_entry.id   ad8ae46dae3e0d0f7c91748a9ff14096
#
_cell.length_a   1.000
_cell.length_b   1.000
_cell.length_c   1.000
_cell.angle_alpha   90.00
_cell.angle_beta   90.00
_cell.angle_gamma   90.00
#
_symmetry.space_group_name_H-M   'P 1'
#
loop_
_entity.id
_entity.type
_entity.pdbx_description
1 polymer ?
#
loop_
_entity_poly.entity_id
_entity_poly.type
_entity_poly.pdbx_seq_one_letter_code
_entity_poly.pdbx_strand_id
1 'polypeptide(L)'
;MKIVCIIQALVMGGAERQLFGLAVQLKEKGHDVSVMTYRKGDFFRSYLEENHVPIISLEGTGSNIKLVKAMAAYFREERVDAVISFVTGPNTKTCMAKMLYPGFKLVVSERNFNTSYHLHDRWRFLFYRKADRIITNSHAQADFIRRHFPTQANKLGTIVNFVDLEKYHPAADSGSGPQTYRIVSTARVSKRKNLSALIYAVAHARQAGYDVRADWYGCVKDAKYLAFCQAEISRLGLNGLVEVHPETQDVASAYRKADICCLPSYYEGTPNALIEAMACGLPAFVSDVSDNARYCIDGRNGFTFNPADNDSVAAALMKLLALGKEGLKAFGAESRLIAEEKLSKERFIGEWLDVLEKL
;
A
#
# COMPACT_ATOMS: atom_id res chain seq x y z
N MET A 1 1.84 27.38 -4.91
CA MET A 1 0.52 26.96 -5.42
C MET A 1 -0.41 26.70 -4.24
N LYS A 2 -1.72 27.00 -4.40
CA LYS A 2 -2.76 26.57 -3.45
C LYS A 2 -3.30 25.20 -3.89
N ILE A 3 -3.03 24.18 -3.09
CA ILE A 3 -3.28 22.76 -3.41
C ILE A 3 -4.29 22.18 -2.44
N VAL A 4 -5.31 21.48 -2.96
CA VAL A 4 -6.27 20.72 -2.14
C VAL A 4 -6.09 19.24 -2.38
N CYS A 5 -5.71 18.50 -1.33
CA CYS A 5 -5.63 17.05 -1.32
C CYS A 5 -6.95 16.45 -0.87
N ILE A 6 -7.57 15.54 -1.65
CA ILE A 6 -8.94 15.06 -1.39
C ILE A 6 -8.97 13.55 -1.17
N ILE A 7 -9.64 13.16 -0.09
CA ILE A 7 -9.99 11.77 0.22
C ILE A 7 -11.36 11.71 0.92
N GLN A 8 -11.91 10.51 1.11
CA GLN A 8 -13.26 10.40 1.69
C GLN A 8 -13.33 10.81 3.16
N ALA A 9 -12.37 10.36 3.98
CA ALA A 9 -12.36 10.50 5.43
C ALA A 9 -10.95 10.35 5.99
N LEU A 10 -10.73 10.78 7.24
CA LEU A 10 -9.47 10.61 7.97
C LEU A 10 -9.43 9.25 8.69
N VAL A 11 -9.55 8.15 7.96
CA VAL A 11 -9.57 6.79 8.52
C VAL A 11 -8.23 6.09 8.36
N MET A 12 -7.98 5.03 9.13
CA MET A 12 -6.78 4.22 8.98
C MET A 12 -6.79 3.46 7.64
N GLY A 13 -5.82 3.76 6.77
CA GLY A 13 -5.67 3.12 5.46
C GLY A 13 -4.36 3.49 4.77
N GLY A 14 -3.97 2.66 3.80
CA GLY A 14 -2.73 2.87 3.06
C GLY A 14 -2.80 4.07 2.11
N ALA A 15 -3.94 4.31 1.46
CA ALA A 15 -4.14 5.46 0.57
C ALA A 15 -4.17 6.77 1.36
N GLU A 16 -4.83 6.75 2.53
CA GLU A 16 -4.91 7.85 3.47
C GLU A 16 -3.52 8.27 3.95
N ARG A 17 -2.72 7.31 4.42
CA ARG A 17 -1.34 7.54 4.85
C ARG A 17 -0.48 8.20 3.76
N GLN A 18 -0.61 7.71 2.53
CA GLN A 18 0.15 8.26 1.39
C GLN A 18 -0.30 9.68 1.02
N LEU A 19 -1.60 9.96 1.02
CA LEU A 19 -2.11 11.31 0.71
C LEU A 19 -1.72 12.32 1.79
N PHE A 20 -1.84 11.94 3.07
CA PHE A 20 -1.53 12.86 4.17
C PHE A 20 -0.02 13.09 4.28
N GLY A 21 0.79 12.06 4.05
CA GLY A 21 2.24 12.22 3.92
C GLY A 21 2.62 13.14 2.74
N LEU A 22 1.94 13.02 1.59
CA LEU A 22 2.11 13.93 0.46
C LEU A 22 1.72 15.37 0.82
N ALA A 23 0.59 15.58 1.49
CA ALA A 23 0.13 16.91 1.87
C ALA A 23 1.13 17.62 2.80
N VAL A 24 1.68 16.90 3.78
CA VAL A 24 2.73 17.42 4.67
C VAL A 24 3.98 17.77 3.87
N GLN A 25 4.48 16.87 3.04
CA GLN A 25 5.69 17.12 2.24
C GLN A 25 5.53 18.29 1.27
N LEU A 26 4.36 18.42 0.60
CA LEU A 26 4.09 19.57 -0.26
C LEU A 26 4.08 20.90 0.53
N LYS A 27 3.55 20.88 1.75
CA LYS A 27 3.58 22.05 2.63
C LYS A 27 5.01 22.42 3.04
N GLU A 28 5.84 21.44 3.39
CA GLU A 28 7.27 21.64 3.68
C GLU A 28 8.04 22.22 2.48
N LYS A 29 7.59 21.97 1.26
CA LYS A 29 8.12 22.56 0.02
C LYS A 29 7.57 23.95 -0.29
N GLY A 30 6.79 24.55 0.63
CA GLY A 30 6.31 25.93 0.52
C GLY A 30 5.01 26.13 -0.25
N HIS A 31 4.26 25.04 -0.51
CA HIS A 31 2.92 25.17 -1.08
C HIS A 31 1.87 25.48 0.02
N ASP A 32 0.80 26.19 -0.34
CA ASP A 32 -0.39 26.34 0.50
C ASP A 32 -1.28 25.11 0.33
N VAL A 33 -1.22 24.20 1.30
CA VAL A 33 -1.84 22.86 1.21
C VAL A 33 -2.92 22.67 2.26
N SER A 34 -4.06 22.15 1.84
CA SER A 34 -5.13 21.70 2.72
C SER A 34 -5.64 20.30 2.32
N VAL A 35 -6.25 19.61 3.29
CA VAL A 35 -6.88 18.30 3.08
C VAL A 35 -8.39 18.45 3.14
N MET A 36 -9.11 18.01 2.09
CA MET A 36 -10.56 18.03 2.05
C MET A 36 -11.14 16.63 2.23
N THR A 37 -12.11 16.50 3.14
CA THR A 37 -12.85 15.25 3.39
C THR A 37 -14.37 15.52 3.37
N TYR A 38 -15.18 14.43 3.23
CA TYR A 38 -16.63 14.55 3.19
C TYR A 38 -17.39 13.41 3.90
N ARG A 39 -16.67 12.58 4.64
CA ARG A 39 -17.21 11.52 5.52
C ARG A 39 -16.53 11.59 6.88
N LYS A 40 -17.19 11.06 7.90
CA LYS A 40 -16.66 10.96 9.26
C LYS A 40 -15.37 10.13 9.31
N GLY A 41 -14.45 10.56 10.14
CA GLY A 41 -13.22 9.89 10.47
C GLY A 41 -12.21 10.89 11.05
N ASP A 42 -11.52 10.48 12.10
CA ASP A 42 -10.61 11.36 12.85
C ASP A 42 -9.24 10.74 13.11
N PHE A 43 -8.98 9.53 12.61
CA PHE A 43 -7.74 8.80 12.92
C PHE A 43 -6.46 9.59 12.58
N PHE A 44 -6.44 10.33 11.46
CA PHE A 44 -5.30 11.15 11.04
C PHE A 44 -5.44 12.64 11.38
N ARG A 45 -6.45 13.03 12.19
CA ARG A 45 -6.65 14.45 12.52
C ARG A 45 -5.44 15.05 13.23
N SER A 46 -5.00 14.45 14.34
CA SER A 46 -3.84 14.92 15.12
C SER A 46 -2.58 15.02 14.26
N TYR A 47 -2.33 14.01 13.40
CA TYR A 47 -1.19 14.03 12.48
C TYR A 47 -1.20 15.26 11.55
N LEU A 48 -2.35 15.62 10.98
CA LEU A 48 -2.47 16.79 10.10
C LEU A 48 -2.37 18.10 10.87
N GLU A 49 -2.97 18.18 12.07
CA GLU A 49 -2.93 19.35 12.94
C GLU A 49 -1.51 19.63 13.45
N GLU A 50 -0.77 18.61 13.90
CA GLU A 50 0.63 18.70 14.31
C GLU A 50 1.56 19.19 13.19
N ASN A 51 1.24 18.83 11.94
CA ASN A 51 1.97 19.29 10.75
C ASN A 51 1.34 20.55 10.13
N HIS A 52 0.43 21.22 10.85
CA HIS A 52 -0.22 22.47 10.44
C HIS A 52 -0.91 22.40 9.07
N VAL A 53 -1.42 21.23 8.63
CA VAL A 53 -2.18 21.07 7.41
C VAL A 53 -3.68 21.27 7.69
N PRO A 54 -4.31 22.35 7.16
CA PRO A 54 -5.74 22.63 7.40
C PRO A 54 -6.62 21.51 6.86
N ILE A 55 -7.69 21.20 7.61
CA ILE A 55 -8.70 20.20 7.26
C ILE A 55 -9.98 20.90 6.87
N ILE A 56 -10.47 20.65 5.65
CA ILE A 56 -11.73 21.17 5.12
C ILE A 56 -12.75 20.03 5.15
N SER A 57 -13.76 20.14 5.97
CA SER A 57 -14.81 19.14 6.05
C SER A 57 -16.06 19.57 5.27
N LEU A 58 -16.44 18.76 4.28
CA LEU A 58 -17.74 18.86 3.58
C LEU A 58 -18.72 17.81 4.08
N GLU A 59 -18.54 17.33 5.30
CA GLU A 59 -19.46 16.39 5.95
C GLU A 59 -20.85 16.99 6.09
N GLY A 60 -21.88 16.16 5.93
CA GLY A 60 -23.27 16.62 6.08
C GLY A 60 -23.86 17.36 4.87
N THR A 61 -23.13 17.52 3.76
CA THR A 61 -23.64 18.19 2.54
C THR A 61 -24.81 17.44 1.86
N GLY A 62 -25.18 16.28 2.35
CA GLY A 62 -26.34 15.51 1.89
C GLY A 62 -26.06 14.70 0.62
N SER A 63 -26.65 15.07 -0.53
CA SER A 63 -26.52 14.27 -1.75
C SER A 63 -25.19 14.47 -2.46
N ASN A 64 -24.79 13.48 -3.30
CA ASN A 64 -23.59 13.59 -4.13
C ASN A 64 -23.58 14.83 -5.03
N ILE A 65 -24.74 15.27 -5.52
CA ILE A 65 -24.86 16.48 -6.36
C ILE A 65 -24.54 17.73 -5.54
N LYS A 66 -25.08 17.85 -4.32
CA LYS A 66 -24.78 18.96 -3.41
C LYS A 66 -23.30 18.99 -3.05
N LEU A 67 -22.71 17.83 -2.76
CA LEU A 67 -21.28 17.69 -2.46
C LEU A 67 -20.41 18.17 -3.63
N VAL A 68 -20.70 17.74 -4.87
CA VAL A 68 -19.96 18.16 -6.07
C VAL A 68 -20.07 19.68 -6.28
N LYS A 69 -21.27 20.28 -6.07
CA LYS A 69 -21.48 21.74 -6.16
C LYS A 69 -20.68 22.47 -5.06
N ALA A 70 -20.66 21.97 -3.83
CA ALA A 70 -19.88 22.54 -2.74
C ALA A 70 -18.37 22.48 -3.02
N MET A 71 -17.86 21.38 -3.55
CA MET A 71 -16.45 21.28 -4.01
C MET A 71 -16.14 22.34 -5.07
N ALA A 72 -16.96 22.45 -6.11
CA ALA A 72 -16.74 23.41 -7.20
C ALA A 72 -16.83 24.87 -6.71
N ALA A 73 -17.74 25.20 -5.80
CA ALA A 73 -17.84 26.51 -5.17
C ALA A 73 -16.59 26.85 -4.37
N TYR A 74 -16.15 25.93 -3.50
CA TYR A 74 -14.94 26.09 -2.71
C TYR A 74 -13.69 26.32 -3.59
N PHE A 75 -13.50 25.51 -4.64
CA PHE A 75 -12.34 25.68 -5.54
C PHE A 75 -12.32 27.02 -6.25
N ARG A 76 -13.50 27.55 -6.60
CA ARG A 76 -13.64 28.85 -7.22
C ARG A 76 -13.38 30.00 -6.24
N GLU A 77 -14.03 29.97 -5.07
CA GLU A 77 -13.97 31.02 -4.05
C GLU A 77 -12.55 31.16 -3.50
N GLU A 78 -11.91 30.02 -3.23
CA GLU A 78 -10.55 29.95 -2.71
C GLU A 78 -9.46 30.06 -3.78
N ARG A 79 -9.80 30.17 -5.05
CA ARG A 79 -8.88 30.24 -6.19
C ARG A 79 -7.83 29.11 -6.14
N VAL A 80 -8.30 27.87 -5.99
CA VAL A 80 -7.43 26.70 -5.90
C VAL A 80 -6.68 26.50 -7.22
N ASP A 81 -5.36 26.38 -7.17
CA ASP A 81 -4.52 26.15 -8.36
C ASP A 81 -4.57 24.69 -8.81
N ALA A 82 -4.45 23.74 -7.85
CA ALA A 82 -4.42 22.32 -8.15
C ALA A 82 -5.19 21.49 -7.11
N VAL A 83 -5.80 20.42 -7.59
CA VAL A 83 -6.48 19.40 -6.76
C VAL A 83 -5.83 18.06 -7.00
N ILE A 84 -5.41 17.40 -5.92
CA ILE A 84 -4.90 16.02 -5.93
C ILE A 84 -5.93 15.12 -5.24
N SER A 85 -6.55 14.22 -5.98
CA SER A 85 -7.62 13.38 -5.48
C SER A 85 -7.19 11.91 -5.46
N PHE A 86 -7.39 11.23 -4.33
CA PHE A 86 -7.06 9.81 -4.16
C PHE A 86 -8.32 8.95 -4.06
N VAL A 87 -8.24 7.78 -4.62
CA VAL A 87 -9.21 6.70 -4.71
C VAL A 87 -10.46 7.04 -5.55
N THR A 88 -11.14 6.02 -6.06
CA THR A 88 -12.19 6.14 -7.10
C THR A 88 -13.33 7.11 -6.74
N GLY A 89 -13.80 7.08 -5.50
CA GLY A 89 -14.96 7.90 -5.09
C GLY A 89 -14.69 9.40 -5.15
N PRO A 90 -13.64 9.91 -4.47
CA PRO A 90 -13.19 11.31 -4.60
C PRO A 90 -12.80 11.66 -6.03
N ASN A 91 -12.03 10.80 -6.73
CA ASN A 91 -11.61 11.05 -8.10
C ASN A 91 -12.78 11.37 -9.03
N THR A 92 -13.84 10.57 -8.98
CA THR A 92 -15.04 10.80 -9.81
C THR A 92 -15.73 12.12 -9.45
N LYS A 93 -15.87 12.43 -8.15
CA LYS A 93 -16.52 13.66 -7.68
C LYS A 93 -15.73 14.90 -8.06
N THR A 94 -14.41 14.88 -7.96
CA THR A 94 -13.57 16.02 -8.38
C THR A 94 -13.57 16.21 -9.88
N CYS A 95 -13.64 15.14 -10.68
CA CYS A 95 -13.86 15.26 -12.13
C CYS A 95 -15.20 15.93 -12.43
N MET A 96 -16.26 15.58 -11.72
CA MET A 96 -17.57 16.24 -11.85
C MET A 96 -17.52 17.70 -11.39
N ALA A 97 -16.82 18.03 -10.31
CA ALA A 97 -16.62 19.42 -9.86
C ALA A 97 -15.85 20.23 -10.92
N LYS A 98 -14.85 19.66 -11.58
CA LYS A 98 -14.12 20.30 -12.68
C LYS A 98 -15.01 20.57 -13.91
N MET A 99 -16.04 19.78 -14.13
CA MET A 99 -17.03 20.08 -15.19
C MET A 99 -17.89 21.33 -14.85
N LEU A 100 -18.11 21.61 -13.56
CA LEU A 100 -18.85 22.80 -13.11
C LEU A 100 -17.94 24.04 -13.02
N TYR A 101 -16.68 23.86 -12.65
CA TYR A 101 -15.66 24.90 -12.56
C TYR A 101 -14.33 24.37 -13.07
N PRO A 102 -13.88 24.73 -14.29
CA PRO A 102 -12.65 24.21 -14.89
C PRO A 102 -11.36 24.96 -14.46
N GLY A 103 -11.46 25.97 -13.61
CA GLY A 103 -10.39 26.91 -13.28
C GLY A 103 -9.27 26.39 -12.38
N PHE A 104 -9.14 25.07 -12.21
CA PHE A 104 -8.06 24.43 -11.45
C PHE A 104 -7.46 23.26 -12.23
N LYS A 105 -6.25 22.86 -11.89
CA LYS A 105 -5.61 21.64 -12.40
C LYS A 105 -6.01 20.43 -11.56
N LEU A 106 -6.27 19.29 -12.19
CA LEU A 106 -6.76 18.08 -11.51
C LEU A 106 -5.85 16.88 -11.76
N VAL A 107 -5.29 16.36 -10.68
CA VAL A 107 -4.60 15.07 -10.68
C VAL A 107 -5.47 14.04 -9.94
N VAL A 108 -5.90 13.01 -10.63
CA VAL A 108 -6.59 11.86 -10.01
C VAL A 108 -5.62 10.72 -9.79
N SER A 109 -5.64 10.13 -8.61
CA SER A 109 -4.75 9.01 -8.28
C SER A 109 -5.55 7.73 -8.04
N GLU A 110 -5.26 6.70 -8.85
CA GLU A 110 -5.78 5.36 -8.69
C GLU A 110 -4.92 4.56 -7.71
N ARG A 111 -5.55 4.12 -6.63
CA ARG A 111 -4.90 3.41 -5.51
C ARG A 111 -5.39 1.98 -5.34
N ASN A 112 -6.27 1.53 -6.24
CA ASN A 112 -6.76 0.17 -6.30
C ASN A 112 -6.18 -0.53 -7.53
N PHE A 113 -5.95 -1.84 -7.41
CA PHE A 113 -5.59 -2.68 -8.54
C PHE A 113 -6.85 -3.34 -9.10
N ASN A 114 -7.04 -3.24 -10.41
CA ASN A 114 -8.11 -3.90 -11.14
C ASN A 114 -7.60 -5.23 -11.71
N THR A 115 -8.16 -6.35 -11.25
CA THR A 115 -7.83 -7.69 -11.78
C THR A 115 -8.57 -8.02 -13.08
N SER A 116 -9.71 -7.36 -13.32
CA SER A 116 -10.56 -7.56 -14.48
C SER A 116 -11.25 -6.27 -14.89
N TYR A 117 -11.62 -6.20 -16.16
CA TYR A 117 -12.38 -5.09 -16.72
C TYR A 117 -13.87 -5.27 -16.47
N HIS A 118 -14.52 -4.26 -15.91
CA HIS A 118 -15.95 -4.22 -15.67
C HIS A 118 -16.62 -3.03 -16.35
N LEU A 119 -17.91 -3.15 -16.68
CA LEU A 119 -18.63 -2.10 -17.39
C LEU A 119 -18.65 -0.77 -16.62
N HIS A 120 -18.67 -0.80 -15.28
CA HIS A 120 -18.59 0.43 -14.46
C HIS A 120 -17.24 1.16 -14.58
N ASP A 121 -16.16 0.48 -15.00
CA ASP A 121 -14.87 1.11 -15.27
C ASP A 121 -14.97 2.09 -16.44
N ARG A 122 -15.79 1.82 -17.44
CA ARG A 122 -16.03 2.74 -18.58
C ARG A 122 -16.55 4.10 -18.08
N TRP A 123 -17.53 4.09 -17.18
CA TRP A 123 -18.08 5.32 -16.61
C TRP A 123 -17.03 6.07 -15.80
N ARG A 124 -16.27 5.37 -14.96
CA ARG A 124 -15.19 5.97 -14.17
C ARG A 124 -14.17 6.66 -15.07
N PHE A 125 -13.63 5.97 -16.05
CA PHE A 125 -12.63 6.52 -16.97
C PHE A 125 -13.20 7.55 -17.94
N LEU A 126 -14.51 7.58 -18.18
CA LEU A 126 -15.15 8.67 -18.90
C LEU A 126 -15.03 9.98 -18.12
N PHE A 127 -15.27 9.98 -16.79
CA PHE A 127 -15.04 11.14 -15.95
C PHE A 127 -13.56 11.53 -15.89
N TYR A 128 -12.64 10.58 -15.84
CA TYR A 128 -11.20 10.84 -15.78
C TYR A 128 -10.64 11.53 -17.04
N ARG A 129 -11.39 11.57 -18.13
CA ARG A 129 -11.07 12.45 -19.28
C ARG A 129 -10.98 13.93 -18.90
N LYS A 130 -11.61 14.34 -17.78
CA LYS A 130 -11.57 15.72 -17.27
C LYS A 130 -10.33 15.98 -16.39
N ALA A 131 -9.63 14.96 -15.93
CA ALA A 131 -8.37 15.13 -15.22
C ALA A 131 -7.25 15.56 -16.17
N ASP A 132 -6.32 16.36 -15.67
CA ASP A 132 -5.10 16.78 -16.41
C ASP A 132 -4.06 15.65 -16.35
N ARG A 133 -3.98 14.90 -15.23
CA ARG A 133 -3.13 13.72 -15.04
C ARG A 133 -3.88 12.61 -14.31
N ILE A 134 -3.47 11.38 -14.60
CA ILE A 134 -3.93 10.15 -13.93
C ILE A 134 -2.69 9.48 -13.38
N ILE A 135 -2.58 9.38 -12.06
CA ILE A 135 -1.41 8.78 -11.40
C ILE A 135 -1.84 7.46 -10.74
N THR A 136 -1.20 6.37 -11.12
CA THR A 136 -1.37 5.06 -10.47
C THR A 136 -0.30 4.85 -9.40
N ASN A 137 -0.60 4.03 -8.40
CA ASN A 137 0.38 3.61 -7.40
C ASN A 137 1.12 2.32 -7.76
N SER A 138 0.85 1.74 -8.93
CA SER A 138 1.53 0.54 -9.40
C SER A 138 1.64 0.53 -10.92
N HIS A 139 2.70 -0.07 -11.45
CA HIS A 139 2.88 -0.25 -12.88
C HIS A 139 1.83 -1.21 -13.45
N ALA A 140 1.47 -2.26 -12.71
CA ALA A 140 0.42 -3.18 -13.10
C ALA A 140 -0.93 -2.48 -13.32
N GLN A 141 -1.30 -1.50 -12.47
CA GLN A 141 -2.50 -0.70 -12.68
C GLN A 141 -2.37 0.24 -13.88
N ALA A 142 -1.19 0.81 -14.10
CA ALA A 142 -0.93 1.64 -15.29
C ALA A 142 -1.09 0.82 -16.57
N ASP A 143 -0.56 -0.39 -16.61
CA ASP A 143 -0.68 -1.30 -17.74
C ASP A 143 -2.12 -1.73 -18.00
N PHE A 144 -2.90 -1.97 -16.92
CA PHE A 144 -4.34 -2.19 -17.03
C PHE A 144 -5.04 -1.00 -17.70
N ILE A 145 -4.74 0.24 -17.27
CA ILE A 145 -5.35 1.45 -17.84
C ILE A 145 -4.92 1.63 -19.31
N ARG A 146 -3.64 1.48 -19.65
CA ARG A 146 -3.15 1.57 -21.04
C ARG A 146 -3.88 0.60 -21.97
N ARG A 147 -4.07 -0.64 -21.50
CA ARG A 147 -4.72 -1.72 -22.28
C ARG A 147 -6.19 -1.45 -22.54
N HIS A 148 -6.93 -1.00 -21.53
CA HIS A 148 -8.39 -0.88 -21.58
C HIS A 148 -8.88 0.54 -21.91
N PHE A 149 -8.05 1.57 -21.69
CA PHE A 149 -8.37 2.98 -21.90
C PHE A 149 -7.24 3.74 -22.62
N PRO A 150 -6.84 3.32 -23.82
CA PRO A 150 -5.66 3.85 -24.53
C PRO A 150 -5.75 5.36 -24.80
N THR A 151 -6.96 5.93 -24.91
CA THR A 151 -7.17 7.37 -25.09
C THR A 151 -6.73 8.22 -23.90
N GLN A 152 -6.38 7.62 -22.79
CA GLN A 152 -5.89 8.32 -21.57
C GLN A 152 -4.39 8.07 -21.30
N ALA A 153 -3.74 7.30 -22.16
CA ALA A 153 -2.34 6.90 -21.97
C ALA A 153 -1.37 8.10 -21.89
N ASN A 154 -1.66 9.19 -22.61
CA ASN A 154 -0.85 10.42 -22.61
C ASN A 154 -0.92 11.22 -21.29
N LYS A 155 -1.91 10.96 -20.45
CA LYS A 155 -2.09 11.58 -19.12
C LYS A 155 -1.63 10.69 -17.97
N LEU A 156 -1.25 9.45 -18.28
CA LEU A 156 -0.99 8.41 -17.29
C LEU A 156 0.46 8.47 -16.82
N GLY A 157 0.62 8.49 -15.51
CA GLY A 157 1.89 8.30 -14.81
C GLY A 157 1.78 7.25 -13.72
N THR A 158 2.93 6.82 -13.20
CA THR A 158 3.00 5.92 -12.04
C THR A 158 3.90 6.55 -11.00
N ILE A 159 3.38 6.76 -9.79
CA ILE A 159 4.15 7.15 -8.60
C ILE A 159 3.84 6.14 -7.52
N VAL A 160 4.80 5.26 -7.25
CA VAL A 160 4.65 4.20 -6.24
C VAL A 160 4.70 4.79 -4.84
N ASN A 161 4.12 4.08 -3.86
CA ASN A 161 4.09 4.55 -2.49
C ASN A 161 5.51 4.74 -1.93
N PHE A 162 5.65 5.68 -1.01
CA PHE A 162 6.85 5.80 -0.19
C PHE A 162 6.72 5.01 1.10
N VAL A 163 7.85 4.73 1.72
CA VAL A 163 7.95 4.22 3.08
C VAL A 163 8.72 5.22 3.96
N ASP A 164 8.31 5.32 5.20
CA ASP A 164 8.99 6.14 6.21
C ASP A 164 10.25 5.41 6.70
N LEU A 165 11.41 5.76 6.16
CA LEU A 165 12.69 5.10 6.44
C LEU A 165 13.24 5.38 7.86
N GLU A 166 12.73 6.41 8.53
CA GLU A 166 13.06 6.71 9.93
C GLU A 166 12.24 5.83 10.88
N LYS A 167 10.96 5.67 10.58
CA LYS A 167 10.06 4.79 11.34
C LYS A 167 10.39 3.31 11.10
N TYR A 168 10.59 2.94 9.83
CA TYR A 168 10.90 1.58 9.41
C TYR A 168 12.39 1.47 9.13
N HIS A 169 13.14 0.98 10.10
CA HIS A 169 14.58 0.79 10.01
C HIS A 169 14.97 -0.59 10.56
N PRO A 170 16.11 -1.15 10.14
CA PRO A 170 16.60 -2.42 10.66
C PRO A 170 16.77 -2.39 12.19
N ALA A 171 16.54 -3.52 12.84
CA ALA A 171 16.91 -3.69 14.24
C ALA A 171 18.43 -3.71 14.39
N ALA A 172 18.94 -3.22 15.53
CA ALA A 172 20.36 -3.36 15.87
C ALA A 172 20.72 -4.84 16.10
N ASP A 173 19.72 -5.63 16.57
CA ASP A 173 19.86 -7.08 16.76
C ASP A 173 18.52 -7.76 16.46
N SER A 174 18.49 -8.79 15.61
CA SER A 174 17.30 -9.57 15.35
C SER A 174 17.02 -10.43 16.59
N GLY A 175 15.92 -10.14 17.31
CA GLY A 175 15.59 -10.80 18.57
C GLY A 175 15.21 -12.29 18.48
N SER A 176 15.52 -12.97 17.38
CA SER A 176 15.36 -14.42 17.21
C SER A 176 16.62 -15.14 17.69
N GLY A 177 16.43 -16.17 18.49
CA GLY A 177 17.54 -17.05 18.87
C GLY A 177 18.25 -17.65 17.65
N PRO A 178 19.47 -18.15 17.79
CA PRO A 178 20.33 -18.54 16.67
C PRO A 178 19.75 -19.65 15.77
N GLN A 179 18.79 -20.42 16.25
CA GLN A 179 18.22 -21.57 15.53
C GLN A 179 16.77 -21.35 15.05
N THR A 180 16.01 -20.41 15.65
CA THR A 180 14.61 -20.18 15.28
C THR A 180 14.51 -19.14 14.16
N TYR A 181 13.73 -19.43 13.11
CA TYR A 181 13.38 -18.50 12.04
C TYR A 181 11.99 -17.92 12.27
N ARG A 182 11.88 -16.60 12.36
CA ARG A 182 10.61 -15.89 12.54
C ARG A 182 10.14 -15.25 11.25
N ILE A 183 8.97 -15.66 10.80
CA ILE A 183 8.31 -15.10 9.62
C ILE A 183 7.23 -14.12 10.08
N VAL A 184 7.15 -12.96 9.45
CA VAL A 184 6.09 -11.98 9.70
C VAL A 184 5.29 -11.70 8.44
N SER A 185 3.98 -11.55 8.60
CA SER A 185 3.08 -11.03 7.58
C SER A 185 2.14 -9.99 8.20
N THR A 186 1.95 -8.86 7.52
CA THR A 186 1.04 -7.80 7.98
C THR A 186 -0.03 -7.57 6.93
N ALA A 187 -1.19 -8.20 7.12
CA ALA A 187 -2.29 -8.12 6.17
C ALA A 187 -3.62 -8.47 6.85
N ARG A 188 -4.71 -7.89 6.35
CA ARG A 188 -6.07 -8.30 6.77
C ARG A 188 -6.27 -9.78 6.55
N VAL A 189 -6.91 -10.46 7.50
CA VAL A 189 -7.27 -11.89 7.31
C VAL A 189 -8.43 -11.98 6.33
N SER A 190 -8.15 -12.48 5.13
CA SER A 190 -9.12 -12.68 4.04
C SER A 190 -8.54 -13.65 3.01
N LYS A 191 -9.41 -14.32 2.24
CA LYS A 191 -8.99 -15.23 1.15
C LYS A 191 -7.99 -14.60 0.20
N ARG A 192 -8.20 -13.30 -0.14
CA ARG A 192 -7.29 -12.56 -1.01
C ARG A 192 -5.86 -12.51 -0.50
N LYS A 193 -5.68 -12.41 0.83
CA LYS A 193 -4.36 -12.29 1.46
C LYS A 193 -3.67 -13.62 1.73
N ASN A 194 -4.41 -14.73 1.57
CA ASN A 194 -3.91 -16.09 1.45
C ASN A 194 -3.04 -16.58 2.64
N LEU A 195 -3.50 -16.35 3.89
CA LEU A 195 -2.85 -16.86 5.09
C LEU A 195 -2.60 -18.39 5.01
N SER A 196 -3.51 -19.15 4.38
CA SER A 196 -3.36 -20.61 4.24
C SER A 196 -2.06 -21.01 3.53
N ALA A 197 -1.59 -20.26 2.53
CA ALA A 197 -0.34 -20.56 1.86
C ALA A 197 0.88 -20.44 2.81
N LEU A 198 0.89 -19.43 3.71
CA LEU A 198 1.91 -19.33 4.75
C LEU A 198 1.86 -20.52 5.71
N ILE A 199 0.66 -20.95 6.13
CA ILE A 199 0.47 -22.12 7.02
C ILE A 199 1.11 -23.37 6.39
N TYR A 200 0.82 -23.65 5.11
CA TYR A 200 1.38 -24.80 4.40
C TYR A 200 2.91 -24.69 4.21
N ALA A 201 3.42 -23.50 3.91
CA ALA A 201 4.87 -23.31 3.81
C ALA A 201 5.60 -23.55 5.13
N VAL A 202 5.04 -23.09 6.26
CA VAL A 202 5.59 -23.37 7.60
C VAL A 202 5.52 -24.86 7.92
N ALA A 203 4.41 -25.55 7.62
CA ALA A 203 4.28 -26.99 7.83
C ALA A 203 5.39 -27.75 7.06
N HIS A 204 5.59 -27.41 5.80
CA HIS A 204 6.63 -28.02 4.96
C HIS A 204 8.03 -27.79 5.53
N ALA A 205 8.37 -26.55 5.94
CA ALA A 205 9.65 -26.22 6.52
C ALA A 205 9.90 -26.97 7.85
N ARG A 206 8.89 -27.11 8.70
CA ARG A 206 8.95 -27.89 9.94
C ARG A 206 9.20 -29.38 9.67
N GLN A 207 8.53 -29.96 8.68
CA GLN A 207 8.76 -31.36 8.24
C GLN A 207 10.19 -31.57 7.73
N ALA A 208 10.79 -30.55 7.10
CA ALA A 208 12.19 -30.54 6.67
C ALA A 208 13.19 -30.29 7.81
N GLY A 209 12.75 -30.18 9.06
CA GLY A 209 13.60 -30.04 10.24
C GLY A 209 13.98 -28.61 10.65
N TYR A 210 13.47 -27.57 9.97
CA TYR A 210 13.72 -26.19 10.35
C TYR A 210 12.85 -25.75 11.55
N ASP A 211 13.42 -25.03 12.51
CA ASP A 211 12.66 -24.39 13.59
C ASP A 211 12.09 -23.05 13.10
N VAL A 212 10.87 -23.08 12.59
CA VAL A 212 10.17 -21.93 11.97
C VAL A 212 8.93 -21.58 12.77
N ARG A 213 8.72 -20.27 12.99
CA ARG A 213 7.49 -19.68 13.54
C ARG A 213 6.99 -18.58 12.63
N ALA A 214 5.69 -18.33 12.62
CA ALA A 214 5.09 -17.28 11.81
C ALA A 214 4.04 -16.48 12.58
N ASP A 215 4.13 -15.16 12.48
CA ASP A 215 3.21 -14.19 13.07
C ASP A 215 2.46 -13.44 11.96
N TRP A 216 1.13 -13.50 12.00
CA TRP A 216 0.27 -12.77 11.08
C TRP A 216 -0.46 -11.67 11.83
N TYR A 217 -0.21 -10.40 11.48
CA TYR A 217 -0.87 -9.23 12.09
C TYR A 217 -1.91 -8.63 11.16
N GLY A 218 -3.16 -8.51 11.63
CA GLY A 218 -4.19 -7.78 10.87
C GLY A 218 -5.62 -8.05 11.30
N CYS A 219 -6.51 -7.10 10.96
CA CYS A 219 -7.93 -7.24 11.26
C CYS A 219 -8.58 -8.37 10.45
N VAL A 220 -9.55 -9.03 11.08
CA VAL A 220 -10.33 -10.10 10.45
C VAL A 220 -11.44 -9.49 9.60
N LYS A 221 -11.39 -9.71 8.28
CA LYS A 221 -12.45 -9.31 7.33
C LYS A 221 -13.30 -10.50 6.87
N ASP A 222 -12.82 -11.71 7.07
CA ASP A 222 -13.50 -12.96 6.72
C ASP A 222 -13.36 -13.97 7.87
N ALA A 223 -14.34 -14.01 8.75
CA ALA A 223 -14.34 -14.88 9.91
C ALA A 223 -14.40 -16.37 9.52
N LYS A 224 -15.08 -16.73 8.43
CA LYS A 224 -15.12 -18.12 7.93
C LYS A 224 -13.75 -18.55 7.44
N TYR A 225 -13.03 -17.66 6.76
CA TYR A 225 -11.67 -17.94 6.31
C TYR A 225 -10.70 -18.05 7.50
N LEU A 226 -10.83 -17.21 8.53
CA LEU A 226 -10.04 -17.35 9.75
C LEU A 226 -10.28 -18.72 10.41
N ALA A 227 -11.54 -19.12 10.58
CA ALA A 227 -11.89 -20.43 11.17
C ALA A 227 -11.29 -21.60 10.36
N PHE A 228 -11.33 -21.52 9.02
CA PHE A 228 -10.64 -22.48 8.16
C PHE A 228 -9.13 -22.50 8.43
N CYS A 229 -8.46 -21.35 8.48
CA CYS A 229 -7.02 -21.27 8.75
C CYS A 229 -6.66 -21.83 10.14
N GLN A 230 -7.47 -21.56 11.17
CA GLN A 230 -7.26 -22.09 12.52
C GLN A 230 -7.41 -23.62 12.56
N ALA A 231 -8.38 -24.17 11.83
CA ALA A 231 -8.54 -25.63 11.69
C ALA A 231 -7.30 -26.26 10.99
N GLU A 232 -6.77 -25.61 9.94
CA GLU A 232 -5.56 -26.08 9.25
C GLU A 232 -4.30 -25.99 10.15
N ILE A 233 -4.13 -24.92 10.94
CA ILE A 233 -3.06 -24.80 11.93
C ILE A 233 -3.12 -25.99 12.92
N SER A 234 -4.31 -26.30 13.45
CA SER A 234 -4.48 -27.42 14.38
C SER A 234 -4.25 -28.77 13.71
N ARG A 235 -4.80 -28.98 12.52
CA ARG A 235 -4.64 -30.23 11.74
C ARG A 235 -3.18 -30.54 11.41
N LEU A 236 -2.39 -29.50 11.15
CA LEU A 236 -0.97 -29.61 10.80
C LEU A 236 -0.04 -29.57 12.02
N GLY A 237 -0.58 -29.51 13.25
CA GLY A 237 0.21 -29.48 14.48
C GLY A 237 1.01 -28.20 14.69
N LEU A 238 0.53 -27.07 14.15
CA LEU A 238 1.24 -25.77 14.17
C LEU A 238 0.74 -24.82 15.26
N ASN A 239 -0.04 -25.30 16.23
CA ASN A 239 -0.49 -24.51 17.37
C ASN A 239 0.72 -23.91 18.14
N GLY A 240 0.70 -22.58 18.37
CA GLY A 240 1.83 -21.86 18.99
C GLY A 240 3.05 -21.64 18.07
N LEU A 241 3.00 -22.14 16.83
CA LEU A 241 4.03 -21.92 15.80
C LEU A 241 3.57 -20.96 14.69
N VAL A 242 2.27 -20.96 14.39
CA VAL A 242 1.63 -19.97 13.51
C VAL A 242 0.56 -19.26 14.31
N GLU A 243 0.76 -17.97 14.55
CA GLU A 243 -0.15 -17.16 15.37
C GLU A 243 -0.77 -16.03 14.54
N VAL A 244 -2.07 -15.78 14.76
CA VAL A 244 -2.82 -14.69 14.14
C VAL A 244 -3.13 -13.65 15.21
N HIS A 245 -2.54 -12.48 15.05
CA HIS A 245 -2.67 -11.35 15.97
C HIS A 245 -3.64 -10.30 15.41
N PRO A 246 -4.30 -9.49 16.26
CA PRO A 246 -5.01 -8.31 15.83
C PRO A 246 -4.09 -7.33 15.11
N GLU A 247 -4.66 -6.34 14.45
CA GLU A 247 -3.86 -5.25 13.88
C GLU A 247 -3.14 -4.47 15.00
N THR A 248 -1.89 -4.10 14.73
CA THR A 248 -1.06 -3.33 15.66
C THR A 248 -0.74 -1.94 15.11
N GLN A 249 -0.61 -0.95 16.00
CA GLN A 249 -0.13 0.38 15.64
C GLN A 249 1.40 0.42 15.48
N ASP A 250 2.11 -0.46 16.19
CA ASP A 250 3.57 -0.60 16.09
C ASP A 250 3.96 -1.78 15.16
N VAL A 251 3.62 -1.62 13.88
CA VAL A 251 3.97 -2.59 12.83
C VAL A 251 5.49 -2.69 12.66
N ALA A 252 6.22 -1.60 12.87
CA ALA A 252 7.69 -1.58 12.74
C ALA A 252 8.36 -2.52 13.76
N SER A 253 7.84 -2.58 14.99
CA SER A 253 8.33 -3.54 16.00
C SER A 253 8.09 -5.00 15.59
N ALA A 254 6.94 -5.30 14.94
CA ALA A 254 6.68 -6.64 14.44
C ALA A 254 7.70 -7.05 13.35
N TYR A 255 8.04 -6.16 12.43
CA TYR A 255 9.08 -6.42 11.43
C TYR A 255 10.45 -6.58 12.08
N ARG A 256 10.86 -5.70 13.00
CA ARG A 256 12.18 -5.78 13.66
C ARG A 256 12.41 -7.06 14.47
N LYS A 257 11.34 -7.76 14.89
CA LYS A 257 11.41 -9.04 15.62
C LYS A 257 11.45 -10.25 14.70
N ALA A 258 11.31 -10.06 13.40
CA ALA A 258 11.27 -11.13 12.40
C ALA A 258 12.59 -11.26 11.64
N ASP A 259 12.78 -12.39 10.96
CA ASP A 259 13.90 -12.68 10.07
C ASP A 259 13.49 -12.61 8.60
N ILE A 260 12.22 -12.87 8.30
CA ILE A 260 11.70 -13.04 6.94
C ILE A 260 10.30 -12.42 6.86
N CYS A 261 10.02 -11.69 5.79
CA CYS A 261 8.66 -11.23 5.46
C CYS A 261 7.96 -12.17 4.47
N CYS A 262 6.67 -12.44 4.70
CA CYS A 262 5.82 -13.16 3.75
C CYS A 262 4.67 -12.28 3.25
N LEU A 263 4.45 -12.26 1.93
CA LEU A 263 3.26 -11.62 1.34
C LEU A 263 2.63 -12.54 0.28
N PRO A 264 1.74 -13.49 0.69
CA PRO A 264 1.22 -14.52 -0.20
C PRO A 264 -0.07 -14.13 -0.94
N SER A 265 -0.32 -12.85 -1.10
CA SER A 265 -1.57 -12.31 -1.68
C SER A 265 -1.81 -12.76 -3.12
N TYR A 266 -3.07 -13.00 -3.50
CA TYR A 266 -3.43 -13.28 -4.89
C TYR A 266 -3.33 -12.05 -5.81
N TYR A 267 -3.43 -10.83 -5.27
CA TYR A 267 -3.21 -9.57 -5.99
C TYR A 267 -2.98 -8.41 -5.05
N GLU A 268 -2.19 -7.43 -5.49
CA GLU A 268 -1.84 -6.21 -4.77
C GLU A 268 -1.87 -4.98 -5.70
N GLY A 269 -1.94 -3.80 -5.09
CA GLY A 269 -1.49 -2.56 -5.71
C GLY A 269 -0.01 -2.34 -5.40
N THR A 270 0.38 -1.20 -4.78
CA THR A 270 1.68 -1.14 -4.11
C THR A 270 1.59 -1.96 -2.82
N PRO A 271 2.48 -2.95 -2.62
CA PRO A 271 2.44 -3.82 -1.46
C PRO A 271 3.09 -3.14 -0.24
N ASN A 272 2.34 -2.28 0.49
CA ASN A 272 2.87 -1.53 1.63
C ASN A 272 3.57 -2.44 2.65
N ALA A 273 2.99 -3.60 2.96
CA ALA A 273 3.58 -4.57 3.88
C ALA A 273 4.98 -5.02 3.46
N LEU A 274 5.19 -5.26 2.15
CA LEU A 274 6.49 -5.63 1.61
C LEU A 274 7.49 -4.46 1.72
N ILE A 275 7.11 -3.27 1.28
CA ILE A 275 8.03 -2.13 1.28
C ILE A 275 8.39 -1.66 2.70
N GLU A 276 7.47 -1.81 3.66
CA GLU A 276 7.73 -1.56 5.09
C GLU A 276 8.70 -2.61 5.68
N ALA A 277 8.51 -3.88 5.35
CA ALA A 277 9.43 -4.96 5.76
C ALA A 277 10.82 -4.80 5.15
N MET A 278 10.91 -4.45 3.86
CA MET A 278 12.17 -4.15 3.18
C MET A 278 12.91 -2.98 3.84
N ALA A 279 12.20 -1.92 4.20
CA ALA A 279 12.77 -0.79 4.94
C ALA A 279 13.32 -1.19 6.32
N CYS A 280 12.71 -2.21 6.95
CA CYS A 280 13.24 -2.82 8.19
C CYS A 280 14.38 -3.82 7.93
N GLY A 281 14.87 -3.97 6.70
CA GLY A 281 15.96 -4.87 6.35
C GLY A 281 15.57 -6.35 6.36
N LEU A 282 14.34 -6.71 6.02
CA LEU A 282 13.92 -8.10 5.93
C LEU A 282 14.00 -8.60 4.49
N PRO A 283 14.58 -9.77 4.25
CA PRO A 283 14.34 -10.53 3.03
C PRO A 283 12.91 -11.01 2.98
N ALA A 284 12.38 -11.26 1.78
CA ALA A 284 10.98 -11.61 1.62
C ALA A 284 10.76 -12.80 0.69
N PHE A 285 9.71 -13.59 0.95
CA PHE A 285 9.11 -14.43 -0.08
C PHE A 285 7.68 -13.95 -0.34
N VAL A 286 7.38 -13.70 -1.61
CA VAL A 286 6.15 -13.02 -2.00
C VAL A 286 5.55 -13.63 -3.26
N SER A 287 4.24 -13.51 -3.39
CA SER A 287 3.57 -13.93 -4.62
C SER A 287 4.06 -13.11 -5.83
N ASP A 288 4.29 -13.77 -6.97
CA ASP A 288 4.60 -13.12 -8.25
C ASP A 288 3.33 -12.55 -8.87
N VAL A 289 2.84 -11.46 -8.27
CA VAL A 289 1.63 -10.76 -8.71
C VAL A 289 1.86 -9.26 -8.69
N SER A 290 1.15 -8.56 -9.57
CA SER A 290 1.21 -7.09 -9.64
C SER A 290 2.66 -6.59 -9.77
N ASP A 291 3.09 -5.72 -8.87
CA ASP A 291 4.43 -5.14 -8.85
C ASP A 291 5.38 -5.83 -7.84
N ASN A 292 5.00 -6.93 -7.21
CA ASN A 292 5.82 -7.55 -6.16
C ASN A 292 7.23 -7.91 -6.63
N ALA A 293 7.37 -8.47 -7.83
CA ALA A 293 8.67 -8.82 -8.42
C ALA A 293 9.57 -7.61 -8.79
N ARG A 294 9.02 -6.38 -8.75
CA ARG A 294 9.82 -5.14 -8.90
C ARG A 294 10.58 -4.77 -7.64
N TYR A 295 10.14 -5.27 -6.51
CA TYR A 295 10.70 -5.01 -5.18
C TYR A 295 11.41 -6.23 -4.61
N CYS A 296 10.79 -7.42 -4.71
CA CYS A 296 11.40 -8.69 -4.32
C CYS A 296 12.04 -9.33 -5.55
N ILE A 297 13.35 -9.23 -5.64
CA ILE A 297 14.17 -9.70 -6.78
C ILE A 297 14.75 -11.06 -6.42
N ASP A 298 14.40 -12.10 -7.17
CA ASP A 298 14.83 -13.47 -6.93
C ASP A 298 16.35 -13.58 -6.81
N GLY A 299 16.80 -14.20 -5.74
CA GLY A 299 18.23 -14.44 -5.45
C GLY A 299 19.01 -13.20 -5.00
N ARG A 300 18.37 -12.02 -4.88
CA ARG A 300 18.99 -10.79 -4.39
C ARG A 300 18.52 -10.40 -2.99
N ASN A 301 17.21 -10.25 -2.82
CA ASN A 301 16.62 -9.85 -1.54
C ASN A 301 15.39 -10.70 -1.15
N GLY A 302 15.12 -11.77 -1.91
CA GLY A 302 14.00 -12.66 -1.66
C GLY A 302 13.76 -13.64 -2.78
N PHE A 303 12.56 -14.24 -2.77
CA PHE A 303 12.08 -15.12 -3.83
C PHE A 303 10.61 -14.92 -4.09
N THR A 304 10.21 -14.98 -5.35
CA THR A 304 8.82 -14.92 -5.77
C THR A 304 8.24 -16.34 -5.94
N PHE A 305 6.92 -16.45 -5.84
CA PHE A 305 6.20 -17.72 -5.98
C PHE A 305 4.80 -17.55 -6.61
N ASN A 306 4.26 -18.63 -7.13
CA ASN A 306 2.84 -18.69 -7.54
C ASN A 306 1.93 -18.85 -6.31
N PRO A 307 1.06 -17.89 -5.96
CA PRO A 307 0.21 -17.95 -4.76
C PRO A 307 -0.88 -19.03 -4.82
N ALA A 308 -1.16 -19.60 -6.00
CA ALA A 308 -2.13 -20.68 -6.18
C ALA A 308 -1.50 -22.08 -6.03
N ASP A 309 -0.18 -22.16 -5.85
CA ASP A 309 0.59 -23.39 -5.76
C ASP A 309 1.36 -23.45 -4.43
N ASN A 310 0.89 -24.28 -3.51
CA ASN A 310 1.49 -24.42 -2.18
C ASN A 310 2.95 -24.93 -2.24
N ASP A 311 3.30 -25.77 -3.20
CA ASP A 311 4.67 -26.28 -3.36
C ASP A 311 5.61 -25.15 -3.82
N SER A 312 5.12 -24.27 -4.70
CA SER A 312 5.85 -23.06 -5.09
C SER A 312 6.11 -22.13 -3.90
N VAL A 313 5.10 -21.96 -3.02
CA VAL A 313 5.23 -21.14 -1.78
C VAL A 313 6.26 -21.76 -0.84
N ALA A 314 6.16 -23.08 -0.59
CA ALA A 314 7.08 -23.79 0.26
C ALA A 314 8.52 -23.74 -0.29
N ALA A 315 8.71 -23.95 -1.60
CA ALA A 315 10.03 -23.90 -2.24
C ALA A 315 10.69 -22.52 -2.08
N ALA A 316 9.94 -21.40 -2.19
CA ALA A 316 10.47 -20.07 -1.97
C ALA A 316 10.95 -19.86 -0.53
N LEU A 317 10.18 -20.32 0.47
CA LEU A 317 10.60 -20.29 1.87
C LEU A 317 11.85 -21.16 2.09
N MET A 318 11.88 -22.38 1.55
CA MET A 318 13.03 -23.29 1.69
C MET A 318 14.32 -22.69 1.12
N LYS A 319 14.26 -21.97 0.00
CA LYS A 319 15.43 -21.25 -0.56
C LYS A 319 15.95 -20.20 0.42
N LEU A 320 15.07 -19.43 1.11
CA LEU A 320 15.50 -18.46 2.13
C LEU A 320 16.12 -19.16 3.34
N LEU A 321 15.50 -20.22 3.86
CA LEU A 321 16.00 -20.95 5.02
C LEU A 321 17.37 -21.59 4.76
N ALA A 322 17.61 -22.06 3.54
CA ALA A 322 18.88 -22.63 3.12
C ALA A 322 20.05 -21.61 3.13
N LEU A 323 19.77 -20.30 3.09
CA LEU A 323 20.79 -19.25 3.21
C LEU A 323 21.37 -19.16 4.64
N GLY A 324 20.68 -19.69 5.63
CA GLY A 324 21.01 -19.48 7.04
C GLY A 324 20.86 -18.03 7.49
N LYS A 325 21.13 -17.75 8.76
CA LYS A 325 20.96 -16.40 9.34
C LYS A 325 21.81 -15.33 8.67
N GLU A 326 23.05 -15.65 8.33
CA GLU A 326 23.96 -14.68 7.69
C GLU A 326 23.53 -14.35 6.26
N GLY A 327 23.07 -15.34 5.49
CA GLY A 327 22.54 -15.10 4.16
C GLY A 327 21.23 -14.28 4.22
N LEU A 328 20.36 -14.52 5.21
CA LEU A 328 19.16 -13.70 5.43
C LEU A 328 19.53 -12.24 5.76
N LYS A 329 20.56 -11.99 6.58
CA LYS A 329 21.03 -10.62 6.85
C LYS A 329 21.54 -9.93 5.58
N ALA A 330 22.30 -10.65 4.74
CA ALA A 330 22.79 -10.10 3.47
C ALA A 330 21.62 -9.74 2.54
N PHE A 331 20.62 -10.61 2.39
CA PHE A 331 19.41 -10.34 1.61
C PHE A 331 18.59 -9.21 2.21
N GLY A 332 18.54 -9.10 3.53
CA GLY A 332 17.89 -8.00 4.24
C GLY A 332 18.55 -6.65 3.98
N ALA A 333 19.88 -6.60 3.93
CA ALA A 333 20.63 -5.40 3.56
C ALA A 333 20.31 -4.95 2.14
N GLU A 334 20.20 -5.89 1.18
CA GLU A 334 19.76 -5.58 -0.18
C GLU A 334 18.30 -5.07 -0.22
N SER A 335 17.39 -5.64 0.60
CA SER A 335 16.04 -5.13 0.76
C SER A 335 16.05 -3.67 1.20
N ARG A 336 16.85 -3.32 2.20
CA ARG A 336 17.00 -1.95 2.70
C ARG A 336 17.53 -1.00 1.63
N LEU A 337 18.57 -1.38 0.90
CA LEU A 337 19.11 -0.56 -0.21
C LEU A 337 18.06 -0.28 -1.28
N ILE A 338 17.29 -1.29 -1.70
CA ILE A 338 16.20 -1.12 -2.66
C ILE A 338 15.12 -0.16 -2.11
N ALA A 339 14.81 -0.24 -0.80
CA ALA A 339 13.84 0.66 -0.19
C ALA A 339 14.34 2.13 -0.17
N GLU A 340 15.60 2.35 0.14
CA GLU A 340 16.23 3.68 0.13
C GLU A 340 16.26 4.28 -1.28
N GLU A 341 16.66 3.50 -2.27
CA GLU A 341 16.76 3.96 -3.66
C GLU A 341 15.39 4.24 -4.31
N LYS A 342 14.40 3.35 -4.08
CA LYS A 342 13.16 3.35 -4.87
C LYS A 342 11.91 3.81 -4.11
N LEU A 343 11.97 3.92 -2.77
CA LEU A 343 10.77 4.07 -1.94
C LEU A 343 10.90 5.20 -0.90
N SER A 344 11.93 6.04 -1.01
CA SER A 344 12.14 7.16 -0.08
C SER A 344 11.09 8.26 -0.24
N LYS A 345 10.90 9.06 0.84
CA LYS A 345 10.03 10.24 0.83
C LYS A 345 10.51 11.28 -0.21
N GLU A 346 11.82 11.46 -0.32
CA GLU A 346 12.46 12.44 -1.22
C GLU A 346 12.15 12.13 -2.68
N ARG A 347 12.27 10.87 -3.08
CA ARG A 347 11.90 10.43 -4.42
C ARG A 347 10.40 10.66 -4.68
N PHE A 348 9.56 10.24 -3.75
CA PHE A 348 8.11 10.35 -3.87
C PHE A 348 7.66 11.80 -4.05
N ILE A 349 8.15 12.73 -3.22
CA ILE A 349 7.80 14.15 -3.35
C ILE A 349 8.36 14.75 -4.63
N GLY A 350 9.59 14.38 -5.03
CA GLY A 350 10.19 14.84 -6.29
C GLY A 350 9.32 14.48 -7.50
N GLU A 351 8.86 13.23 -7.59
CA GLU A 351 7.96 12.78 -8.67
C GLU A 351 6.61 13.52 -8.66
N TRP A 352 6.05 13.83 -7.47
CA TRP A 352 4.82 14.62 -7.38
C TRP A 352 5.03 16.10 -7.79
N LEU A 353 6.15 16.71 -7.41
CA LEU A 353 6.49 18.07 -7.84
C LEU A 353 6.66 18.13 -9.37
N ASP A 354 7.35 17.16 -9.97
CA ASP A 354 7.47 17.03 -11.44
C ASP A 354 6.11 16.94 -12.15
N VAL A 355 5.15 16.23 -11.53
CA VAL A 355 3.78 16.18 -12.07
C VAL A 355 3.09 17.53 -11.97
N LEU A 356 3.23 18.26 -10.84
CA LEU A 356 2.61 19.56 -10.63
C LEU A 356 3.20 20.65 -11.53
N GLU A 357 4.50 20.63 -11.77
CA GLU A 357 5.17 21.57 -12.67
C GLU A 357 4.77 21.41 -14.14
N LYS A 358 4.39 20.18 -14.54
CA LYS A 358 3.97 19.85 -15.92
C LYS A 358 2.45 19.98 -16.14
N LEU A 359 1.70 20.57 -15.20
CA LEU A 359 0.26 20.84 -15.33
C LEU A 359 0.01 22.17 -16.02
#